data_338cdbd596ca95e1c02eb6453d399854
#
_entry.id   338cdbd596ca95e1c02eb6453d399854
#
_cell.length_a   1.000
_cell.length_b   1.000
_cell.length_c   1.000
_cell.angle_alpha   90.00
_cell.angle_beta   90.00
_cell.angle_gamma   90.00
#
_symmetry.space_group_name_H-M   'P 1'
#
loop_
_entity.id
_entity.type
_entity.pdbx_description
1 polymer ?
#
loop_
_entity_poly.entity_id
_entity_poly.type
_entity_poly.pdbx_seq_one_letter_code
_entity_poly.pdbx_strand_id
1 'polypeptide(L)'
;MSEPTSISSGIASRYATAVFQLAKEDKKLKQLEADVDVLQRAVNDSPDLQLLISSPLYSRSEMENAIVAVAETMKLQPNMSNTLALMASKRRLFVLPSLLGALRSRIAKEKGEVTAEVASAKALTKTQATKLAKTLKAQLGSDVKIQATVDETLIGGIVVKVGSKMIDTSIRSKLNALQNTMK
;
A
#
# COMPACT_ATOMS: atom_id res chain seq x y z
N MET A 1 9.65 -15.48 20.55
CA MET A 1 8.23 -15.05 20.53
C MET A 1 7.94 -14.56 19.10
N SER A 2 7.24 -15.37 18.30
CA SER A 2 6.91 -15.01 16.90
C SER A 2 5.81 -13.96 16.95
N GLU A 3 6.09 -12.78 16.42
CA GLU A 3 5.20 -11.64 16.49
C GLU A 3 3.85 -11.91 15.80
N PRO A 4 2.72 -11.50 16.38
CA PRO A 4 1.38 -11.65 15.80
C PRO A 4 1.24 -10.97 14.43
N THR A 5 2.10 -10.02 14.11
CA THR A 5 2.20 -9.35 12.81
C THR A 5 2.57 -10.28 11.65
N SER A 6 3.35 -11.34 11.87
CA SER A 6 3.73 -12.29 10.81
C SER A 6 2.58 -13.21 10.39
N ILE A 7 1.74 -13.61 11.34
CA ILE A 7 0.58 -14.49 11.07
C ILE A 7 -0.52 -13.71 10.34
N SER A 8 -0.81 -12.49 10.77
CA SER A 8 -1.81 -11.63 10.12
C SER A 8 -1.40 -11.27 8.68
N SER A 9 -0.12 -10.98 8.44
CA SER A 9 0.40 -10.70 7.10
C SER A 9 0.32 -11.92 6.17
N GLY A 10 0.59 -13.12 6.68
CA GLY A 10 0.47 -14.37 5.92
C GLY A 10 -0.99 -14.66 5.51
N ILE A 11 -1.94 -14.44 6.43
CA ILE A 11 -3.37 -14.59 6.15
C ILE A 11 -3.81 -13.53 5.13
N ALA A 12 -3.45 -12.26 5.35
CA ALA A 12 -3.75 -11.16 4.44
C ALA A 12 -3.27 -11.44 3.02
N SER A 13 -2.03 -11.92 2.88
CA SER A 13 -1.44 -12.23 1.58
C SER A 13 -2.20 -13.32 0.82
N ARG A 14 -2.71 -14.37 1.51
CA ARG A 14 -3.51 -15.43 0.88
C ARG A 14 -4.84 -14.91 0.35
N TYR A 15 -5.58 -14.14 1.15
CA TYR A 15 -6.82 -13.53 0.71
C TYR A 15 -6.57 -12.52 -0.42
N ALA A 16 -5.53 -11.69 -0.30
CA ALA A 16 -5.16 -10.75 -1.35
C ALA A 16 -4.82 -11.45 -2.67
N THR A 17 -4.13 -12.61 -2.62
CA THR A 17 -3.84 -13.38 -3.83
C THR A 17 -5.11 -13.89 -4.48
N ALA A 18 -6.03 -14.47 -3.71
CA ALA A 18 -7.27 -15.01 -4.23
C ALA A 18 -8.16 -13.93 -4.87
N VAL A 19 -8.39 -12.82 -4.15
CA VAL A 19 -9.20 -11.70 -4.65
C VAL A 19 -8.58 -11.08 -5.91
N PHE A 20 -7.25 -10.90 -5.91
CA PHE A 20 -6.54 -10.34 -7.05
C PHE A 20 -6.64 -11.25 -8.28
N GLN A 21 -6.49 -12.57 -8.12
CA GLN A 21 -6.61 -13.53 -9.22
C GLN A 21 -8.03 -13.53 -9.81
N LEU A 22 -9.07 -13.59 -8.97
CA LEU A 22 -10.45 -13.51 -9.40
C LEU A 22 -10.74 -12.21 -10.16
N ALA A 23 -10.28 -11.07 -9.64
CA ALA A 23 -10.47 -9.79 -10.32
C ALA A 23 -9.68 -9.68 -11.63
N LYS A 24 -8.55 -10.37 -11.74
CA LYS A 24 -7.74 -10.45 -12.97
C LYS A 24 -8.44 -11.31 -14.03
N GLU A 25 -8.98 -12.46 -13.65
CA GLU A 25 -9.78 -13.36 -14.51
C GLU A 25 -11.03 -12.64 -15.04
N ASP A 26 -11.73 -11.91 -14.17
CA ASP A 26 -12.91 -11.10 -14.52
C ASP A 26 -12.56 -9.81 -15.29
N LYS A 27 -11.28 -9.48 -15.49
CA LYS A 27 -10.78 -8.22 -16.10
C LYS A 27 -11.28 -6.96 -15.38
N LYS A 28 -11.49 -7.04 -14.06
CA LYS A 28 -12.06 -5.97 -13.21
C LYS A 28 -11.04 -5.35 -12.25
N LEU A 29 -9.75 -5.37 -12.59
CA LEU A 29 -8.69 -4.83 -11.70
C LEU A 29 -8.87 -3.35 -11.36
N LYS A 30 -9.37 -2.53 -12.30
CA LYS A 30 -9.64 -1.11 -12.03
C LYS A 30 -10.76 -0.90 -11.00
N GLN A 31 -11.78 -1.76 -11.04
CA GLN A 31 -12.87 -1.71 -10.07
C GLN A 31 -12.40 -2.19 -8.70
N LEU A 32 -11.57 -3.27 -8.67
CA LEU A 32 -10.96 -3.73 -7.43
C LEU A 32 -10.11 -2.64 -6.77
N GLU A 33 -9.37 -1.86 -7.54
CA GLU A 33 -8.60 -0.73 -7.01
C GLU A 33 -9.49 0.34 -6.39
N ALA A 34 -10.60 0.69 -7.08
CA ALA A 34 -11.57 1.63 -6.54
C ALA A 34 -12.20 1.11 -5.22
N ASP A 35 -12.55 -0.19 -5.17
CA ASP A 35 -13.08 -0.82 -3.96
C ASP A 35 -12.07 -0.77 -2.79
N VAL A 36 -10.79 -1.04 -3.07
CA VAL A 36 -9.72 -0.94 -2.06
C VAL A 36 -9.59 0.48 -1.53
N ASP A 37 -9.66 1.50 -2.40
CA ASP A 37 -9.54 2.90 -2.00
C ASP A 37 -10.78 3.37 -1.20
N VAL A 38 -11.97 2.90 -1.54
CA VAL A 38 -13.22 3.19 -0.79
C VAL A 38 -13.17 2.54 0.59
N LEU A 39 -12.81 1.26 0.67
CA LEU A 39 -12.67 0.54 1.94
C LEU A 39 -11.58 1.12 2.83
N GLN A 40 -10.44 1.52 2.25
CA GLN A 40 -9.36 2.13 3.03
C GLN A 40 -9.79 3.45 3.67
N ARG A 41 -10.52 4.29 2.92
CA ARG A 41 -11.09 5.53 3.46
C ARG A 41 -12.11 5.24 4.54
N ALA A 42 -13.04 4.31 4.30
CA ALA A 42 -14.05 3.95 5.28
C ALA A 42 -13.45 3.43 6.59
N VAL A 43 -12.42 2.60 6.52
CA VAL A 43 -11.71 2.11 7.72
C VAL A 43 -11.01 3.25 8.46
N ASN A 44 -10.46 4.24 7.75
CA ASN A 44 -9.77 5.36 8.37
C ASN A 44 -10.73 6.38 8.98
N ASP A 45 -11.86 6.64 8.31
CA ASP A 45 -12.78 7.73 8.64
C ASP A 45 -13.87 7.29 9.64
N SER A 46 -14.15 5.98 9.77
CA SER A 46 -15.19 5.45 10.65
C SER A 46 -14.61 4.70 11.85
N PRO A 47 -14.66 5.30 13.06
CA PRO A 47 -14.30 4.62 14.30
C PRO A 47 -15.17 3.39 14.57
N ASP A 48 -16.45 3.46 14.20
CA ASP A 48 -17.40 2.35 14.42
C ASP A 48 -17.02 1.13 13.57
N LEU A 49 -16.58 1.35 12.33
CA LEU A 49 -16.08 0.27 11.48
C LEU A 49 -14.79 -0.33 12.04
N GLN A 50 -13.89 0.49 12.59
CA GLN A 50 -12.68 0.00 13.26
C GLN A 50 -13.02 -0.84 14.49
N LEU A 51 -14.01 -0.41 15.28
CA LEU A 51 -14.52 -1.17 16.41
C LEU A 51 -15.14 -2.49 15.97
N LEU A 52 -15.96 -2.51 14.92
CA LEU A 52 -16.55 -3.74 14.37
C LEU A 52 -15.47 -4.73 13.93
N ILE A 53 -14.42 -4.25 13.27
CA ILE A 53 -13.32 -5.08 12.76
C ILE A 53 -12.47 -5.67 13.92
N SER A 54 -12.24 -4.91 14.98
CA SER A 54 -11.34 -5.28 16.07
C SER A 54 -12.03 -5.95 17.24
N SER A 55 -13.34 -5.75 17.41
CA SER A 55 -14.09 -6.23 18.59
C SER A 55 -14.36 -7.73 18.53
N PRO A 56 -14.02 -8.48 19.57
CA PRO A 56 -14.35 -9.89 19.69
C PRO A 56 -15.78 -10.14 20.21
N LEU A 57 -16.51 -9.08 20.61
CA LEU A 57 -17.80 -9.18 21.33
C LEU A 57 -18.95 -9.63 20.43
N TYR A 58 -18.90 -9.32 19.15
CA TYR A 58 -19.97 -9.66 18.21
C TYR A 58 -19.94 -11.13 17.81
N SER A 59 -21.12 -11.71 17.63
CA SER A 59 -21.26 -13.05 17.06
C SER A 59 -20.79 -13.08 15.59
N ARG A 60 -20.52 -14.28 15.06
CA ARG A 60 -20.09 -14.42 13.65
C ARG A 60 -21.17 -13.96 12.68
N SER A 61 -22.42 -14.27 12.97
CA SER A 61 -23.57 -13.88 12.14
C SER A 61 -23.82 -12.36 12.18
N GLU A 62 -23.68 -11.72 13.32
CA GLU A 62 -23.80 -10.26 13.42
C GLU A 62 -22.70 -9.57 12.66
N MET A 63 -21.45 -10.02 12.79
CA MET A 63 -20.31 -9.50 12.04
C MET A 63 -20.48 -9.66 10.53
N GLU A 64 -20.95 -10.85 10.10
CA GLU A 64 -21.18 -11.14 8.68
C GLU A 64 -22.27 -10.24 8.11
N ASN A 65 -23.42 -10.16 8.79
CA ASN A 65 -24.53 -9.31 8.35
C ASN A 65 -24.12 -7.82 8.31
N ALA A 66 -23.41 -7.34 9.32
CA ALA A 66 -22.95 -5.96 9.37
C ALA A 66 -21.99 -5.65 8.22
N ILE A 67 -21.00 -6.51 7.96
CA ILE A 67 -20.01 -6.22 6.91
C ILE A 67 -20.61 -6.38 5.51
N VAL A 68 -21.57 -7.26 5.31
CA VAL A 68 -22.31 -7.39 4.05
C VAL A 68 -23.14 -6.13 3.80
N ALA A 69 -23.88 -5.63 4.80
CA ALA A 69 -24.64 -4.38 4.68
C ALA A 69 -23.72 -3.18 4.34
N VAL A 70 -22.54 -3.10 4.96
CA VAL A 70 -21.54 -2.09 4.64
C VAL A 70 -21.06 -2.25 3.19
N ALA A 71 -20.75 -3.48 2.75
CA ALA A 71 -20.28 -3.73 1.40
C ALA A 71 -21.33 -3.39 0.33
N GLU A 72 -22.62 -3.65 0.59
CA GLU A 72 -23.73 -3.27 -0.27
C GLU A 72 -23.92 -1.75 -0.35
N THR A 73 -23.87 -1.06 0.80
CA THR A 73 -23.96 0.40 0.85
C THR A 73 -22.85 1.08 0.05
N MET A 74 -21.64 0.51 0.10
CA MET A 74 -20.47 0.97 -0.65
C MET A 74 -20.47 0.50 -2.11
N LYS A 75 -21.42 -0.33 -2.52
CA LYS A 75 -21.51 -0.92 -3.88
C LYS A 75 -20.23 -1.61 -4.31
N LEU A 76 -19.63 -2.38 -3.39
CA LEU A 76 -18.41 -3.12 -3.67
C LEU A 76 -18.67 -4.26 -4.65
N GLN A 77 -17.64 -4.68 -5.35
CA GLN A 77 -17.74 -5.85 -6.24
C GLN A 77 -18.11 -7.13 -5.47
N PRO A 78 -18.85 -8.06 -6.11
CA PRO A 78 -19.23 -9.33 -5.48
C PRO A 78 -18.04 -10.10 -4.92
N ASN A 79 -16.90 -10.12 -5.63
CA ASN A 79 -15.69 -10.81 -5.19
C ASN A 79 -15.13 -10.24 -3.90
N MET A 80 -15.17 -8.90 -3.74
CA MET A 80 -14.75 -8.23 -2.51
C MET A 80 -15.75 -8.47 -1.39
N SER A 81 -17.04 -8.29 -1.66
CA SER A 81 -18.11 -8.52 -0.67
C SER A 81 -18.10 -9.95 -0.13
N ASN A 82 -18.01 -10.96 -1.00
CA ASN A 82 -17.93 -12.37 -0.61
C ASN A 82 -16.66 -12.67 0.22
N THR A 83 -15.55 -12.00 -0.10
CA THR A 83 -14.31 -12.16 0.67
C THR A 83 -14.45 -11.55 2.07
N LEU A 84 -15.08 -10.39 2.20
CA LEU A 84 -15.37 -9.77 3.49
C LEU A 84 -16.28 -10.64 4.34
N ALA A 85 -17.37 -11.18 3.76
CA ALA A 85 -18.28 -12.12 4.42
C ALA A 85 -17.53 -13.38 4.90
N LEU A 86 -16.68 -13.97 4.05
CA LEU A 86 -15.85 -15.11 4.42
C LEU A 86 -14.87 -14.77 5.56
N MET A 87 -14.27 -13.58 5.56
CA MET A 87 -13.38 -13.14 6.65
C MET A 87 -14.16 -12.98 7.95
N ALA A 88 -15.39 -12.44 7.91
CA ALA A 88 -16.27 -12.30 9.06
C ALA A 88 -16.64 -13.66 9.65
N SER A 89 -17.10 -14.61 8.84
CA SER A 89 -17.48 -15.96 9.26
C SER A 89 -16.31 -16.73 9.89
N LYS A 90 -15.07 -16.43 9.48
CA LYS A 90 -13.84 -17.01 10.06
C LYS A 90 -13.23 -16.20 11.19
N ARG A 91 -13.87 -15.11 11.66
CA ARG A 91 -13.36 -14.17 12.66
C ARG A 91 -11.98 -13.61 12.30
N ARG A 92 -11.79 -13.23 11.04
CA ARG A 92 -10.52 -12.69 10.51
C ARG A 92 -10.64 -11.27 9.98
N LEU A 93 -11.72 -10.54 10.32
CA LEU A 93 -11.90 -9.15 9.88
C LEU A 93 -10.79 -8.22 10.37
N PHE A 94 -10.16 -8.51 11.51
CA PHE A 94 -9.02 -7.74 12.03
C PHE A 94 -7.83 -7.69 11.05
N VAL A 95 -7.77 -8.60 10.08
CA VAL A 95 -6.73 -8.65 9.04
C VAL A 95 -7.05 -7.69 7.88
N LEU A 96 -8.24 -7.10 7.84
CA LEU A 96 -8.69 -6.24 6.73
C LEU A 96 -7.72 -5.11 6.38
N PRO A 97 -7.15 -4.32 7.32
CA PRO A 97 -6.18 -3.28 6.98
C PRO A 97 -4.94 -3.84 6.26
N SER A 98 -4.45 -4.98 6.72
CA SER A 98 -3.31 -5.68 6.08
C SER A 98 -3.67 -6.24 4.70
N LEU A 99 -4.91 -6.72 4.52
CA LEU A 99 -5.42 -7.17 3.23
C LEU A 99 -5.44 -6.03 2.21
N LEU A 100 -5.96 -4.86 2.58
CA LEU A 100 -6.02 -3.69 1.72
C LEU A 100 -4.62 -3.24 1.29
N GLY A 101 -3.66 -3.22 2.21
CA GLY A 101 -2.25 -2.93 1.92
C GLY A 101 -1.63 -3.94 0.95
N ALA A 102 -1.89 -5.23 1.15
CA ALA A 102 -1.39 -6.30 0.28
C ALA A 102 -2.01 -6.24 -1.13
N LEU A 103 -3.32 -5.96 -1.24
CA LEU A 103 -4.00 -5.76 -2.53
C LEU A 103 -3.44 -4.56 -3.28
N ARG A 104 -3.27 -3.42 -2.61
CA ARG A 104 -2.68 -2.21 -3.21
C ARG A 104 -1.28 -2.47 -3.75
N SER A 105 -0.45 -3.17 -2.99
CA SER A 105 0.90 -3.54 -3.42
C SER A 105 0.89 -4.45 -4.66
N ARG A 106 -0.05 -5.42 -4.74
CA ARG A 106 -0.19 -6.32 -5.89
C ARG A 106 -0.71 -5.60 -7.13
N ILE A 107 -1.71 -4.73 -6.97
CA ILE A 107 -2.26 -3.92 -8.07
C ILE A 107 -1.16 -3.01 -8.64
N ALA A 108 -0.38 -2.35 -7.78
CA ALA A 108 0.75 -1.52 -8.20
C ALA A 108 1.80 -2.32 -8.99
N LYS A 109 2.14 -3.53 -8.52
CA LYS A 109 3.06 -4.43 -9.23
C LYS A 109 2.53 -4.87 -10.60
N GLU A 110 1.25 -5.20 -10.69
CA GLU A 110 0.64 -5.61 -11.98
C GLU A 110 0.56 -4.46 -12.98
N LYS A 111 0.32 -3.25 -12.50
CA LYS A 111 0.36 -2.03 -13.32
C LYS A 111 1.77 -1.63 -13.72
N GLY A 112 2.78 -2.30 -13.17
CA GLY A 112 4.17 -1.90 -13.34
C GLY A 112 4.49 -0.58 -12.65
N GLU A 113 3.63 -0.13 -11.72
CA GLU A 113 3.90 1.06 -10.91
C GLU A 113 4.95 0.70 -9.85
N VAL A 114 6.06 1.40 -9.86
CA VAL A 114 7.11 1.25 -8.86
C VAL A 114 7.06 2.46 -7.92
N THR A 115 6.94 2.21 -6.62
CA THR A 115 7.01 3.29 -5.64
C THR A 115 8.47 3.67 -5.42
N ALA A 116 8.81 4.94 -5.65
CA ALA A 116 10.09 5.53 -5.32
C ALA A 116 9.96 6.36 -4.04
N GLU A 117 10.65 5.95 -3.00
CA GLU A 117 10.86 6.78 -1.80
C GLU A 117 11.96 7.78 -2.08
N VAL A 118 11.64 9.07 -1.99
CA VAL A 118 12.59 10.15 -2.28
C VAL A 118 12.78 10.97 -1.02
N ALA A 119 13.95 10.84 -0.40
CA ALA A 119 14.37 11.73 0.68
C ALA A 119 15.11 12.95 0.11
N SER A 120 14.70 14.14 0.49
CA SER A 120 15.29 15.41 0.04
C SER A 120 15.49 16.36 1.21
N ALA A 121 16.54 17.22 1.16
CA ALA A 121 16.80 18.21 2.20
C ALA A 121 15.72 19.29 2.32
N LYS A 122 14.95 19.53 1.25
CA LYS A 122 13.82 20.47 1.21
C LYS A 122 12.64 19.84 0.48
N ALA A 123 11.43 20.28 0.81
CA ALA A 123 10.22 19.80 0.14
C ALA A 123 10.33 19.99 -1.39
N LEU A 124 10.07 18.91 -2.14
CA LEU A 124 10.08 18.94 -3.61
C LEU A 124 8.89 19.73 -4.13
N THR A 125 9.15 20.65 -5.06
CA THR A 125 8.07 21.31 -5.80
C THR A 125 7.36 20.34 -6.74
N LYS A 126 6.09 20.60 -7.07
CA LYS A 126 5.31 19.75 -7.99
C LYS A 126 6.03 19.55 -9.34
N THR A 127 6.68 20.59 -9.84
CA THR A 127 7.45 20.55 -11.10
C THR A 127 8.69 19.68 -11.01
N GLN A 128 9.40 19.71 -9.88
CA GLN A 128 10.57 18.86 -9.62
C GLN A 128 10.16 17.37 -9.47
N ALA A 129 9.08 17.11 -8.73
CA ALA A 129 8.54 15.75 -8.60
C ALA A 129 8.14 15.16 -9.95
N THR A 130 7.47 15.96 -10.82
CA THR A 130 7.08 15.51 -12.16
C THR A 130 8.30 15.23 -13.06
N LYS A 131 9.33 16.08 -13.02
CA LYS A 131 10.57 15.85 -13.78
C LYS A 131 11.29 14.59 -13.30
N LEU A 132 11.39 14.40 -11.98
CA LEU A 132 12.00 13.23 -11.37
C LEU A 132 11.23 11.94 -11.75
N ALA A 133 9.88 11.97 -11.71
CA ALA A 133 9.06 10.84 -12.16
C ALA A 133 9.32 10.48 -13.62
N LYS A 134 9.42 11.48 -14.51
CA LYS A 134 9.74 11.23 -15.93
C LYS A 134 11.12 10.62 -16.13
N THR A 135 12.13 11.11 -15.40
CA THR A 135 13.49 10.57 -15.49
C THR A 135 13.55 9.13 -14.97
N LEU A 136 12.91 8.86 -13.83
CA LEU A 136 12.84 7.52 -13.26
C LEU A 136 12.04 6.57 -14.16
N LYS A 137 10.95 7.03 -14.77
CA LYS A 137 10.20 6.24 -15.76
C LYS A 137 11.06 5.86 -16.96
N ALA A 138 11.87 6.80 -17.46
CA ALA A 138 12.79 6.51 -18.59
C ALA A 138 13.88 5.49 -18.22
N GLN A 139 14.35 5.49 -16.97
CA GLN A 139 15.40 4.57 -16.51
C GLN A 139 14.87 3.18 -16.12
N LEU A 140 13.65 3.11 -15.59
CA LEU A 140 13.06 1.89 -15.02
C LEU A 140 12.06 1.22 -15.97
N GLY A 141 11.61 1.93 -17.02
CA GLY A 141 10.61 1.43 -17.97
C GLY A 141 9.20 1.27 -17.38
N SER A 142 8.97 1.78 -16.16
CA SER A 142 7.73 1.61 -15.40
C SER A 142 7.23 2.95 -14.87
N ASP A 143 5.92 3.07 -14.65
CA ASP A 143 5.36 4.25 -14.01
C ASP A 143 5.80 4.33 -12.54
N VAL A 144 6.38 5.47 -12.15
CA VAL A 144 6.97 5.65 -10.82
C VAL A 144 6.10 6.59 -10.00
N LYS A 145 5.59 6.08 -8.88
CA LYS A 145 4.88 6.89 -7.88
C LYS A 145 5.88 7.39 -6.84
N ILE A 146 6.07 8.70 -6.77
CA ILE A 146 7.02 9.34 -5.85
C ILE A 146 6.35 9.52 -4.48
N GLN A 147 6.99 8.99 -3.44
CA GLN A 147 6.72 9.34 -2.04
C GLN A 147 7.89 10.20 -1.55
N ALA A 148 7.66 11.51 -1.46
CA ALA A 148 8.68 12.45 -1.01
C ALA A 148 8.64 12.59 0.52
N THR A 149 9.78 12.41 1.16
CA THR A 149 10.01 12.71 2.58
C THR A 149 11.09 13.80 2.68
N VAL A 150 10.95 14.68 3.68
CA VAL A 150 11.96 15.69 3.95
C VAL A 150 12.89 15.15 5.03
N ASP A 151 14.18 15.12 4.72
CA ASP A 151 15.23 14.70 5.65
C ASP A 151 16.26 15.84 5.76
N GLU A 152 16.19 16.60 6.83
CA GLU A 152 17.05 17.74 7.10
C GLU A 152 18.52 17.34 7.35
N THR A 153 18.78 16.05 7.59
CA THR A 153 20.17 15.55 7.75
C THR A 153 20.96 15.54 6.44
N LEU A 154 20.24 15.63 5.32
CA LEU A 154 20.82 15.80 4.00
C LEU A 154 21.17 17.28 3.80
N ILE A 155 22.44 17.63 3.71
CA ILE A 155 22.93 19.01 3.44
C ILE A 155 22.34 19.51 2.11
N GLY A 156 22.11 18.62 1.15
CA GLY A 156 21.52 18.88 -0.16
C GLY A 156 21.54 17.65 -1.05
N GLY A 157 20.86 17.74 -2.19
CA GLY A 157 20.65 16.61 -3.09
C GLY A 157 19.44 15.77 -2.72
N ILE A 158 19.34 14.58 -3.32
CA ILE A 158 18.24 13.63 -3.11
C ILE A 158 18.78 12.21 -2.98
N VAL A 159 18.12 11.42 -2.15
CA VAL A 159 18.29 9.97 -2.06
C VAL A 159 17.00 9.33 -2.58
N VAL A 160 17.12 8.51 -3.60
CA VAL A 160 15.98 7.83 -4.24
C VAL A 160 16.12 6.33 -3.99
N LYS A 161 15.14 5.74 -3.33
CA LYS A 161 15.06 4.31 -3.11
C LYS A 161 13.90 3.73 -3.92
N VAL A 162 14.21 2.80 -4.80
CA VAL A 162 13.24 2.14 -5.68
C VAL A 162 13.34 0.64 -5.49
N GLY A 163 12.44 0.06 -4.70
CA GLY A 163 12.51 -1.34 -4.32
C GLY A 163 13.83 -1.66 -3.60
N SER A 164 14.66 -2.50 -4.21
CA SER A 164 16.00 -2.88 -3.69
C SER A 164 17.14 -1.98 -4.19
N LYS A 165 16.87 -1.09 -5.17
CA LYS A 165 17.88 -0.15 -5.70
C LYS A 165 17.82 1.17 -4.96
N MET A 166 18.98 1.66 -4.56
CA MET A 166 19.16 2.96 -3.92
C MET A 166 20.09 3.81 -4.78
N ILE A 167 19.65 5.01 -5.13
CA ILE A 167 20.42 6.00 -5.89
C ILE A 167 20.61 7.19 -4.97
N ASP A 168 21.82 7.37 -4.48
CA ASP A 168 22.20 8.47 -3.60
C ASP A 168 23.01 9.51 -4.38
N THR A 169 22.40 10.68 -4.54
CA THR A 169 23.03 11.86 -5.16
C THR A 169 23.23 13.00 -4.16
N SER A 170 23.22 12.67 -2.84
CA SER A 170 23.38 13.66 -1.79
C SER A 170 24.79 14.25 -1.80
N ILE A 171 24.88 15.50 -1.39
CA ILE A 171 26.18 16.22 -1.23
C ILE A 171 27.02 15.53 -0.16
N ARG A 172 26.38 15.01 0.90
CA ARG A 172 27.04 14.26 1.98
C ARG A 172 27.82 13.06 1.45
N SER A 173 27.18 12.24 0.61
CA SER A 173 27.83 11.06 0.03
C SER A 173 28.97 11.42 -0.92
N LYS A 174 28.80 12.50 -1.70
CA LYS A 174 29.88 13.02 -2.56
C LYS A 174 31.08 13.51 -1.77
N LEU A 175 30.84 14.22 -0.67
CA LEU A 175 31.92 14.68 0.22
C LEU A 175 32.65 13.53 0.89
N ASN A 176 31.92 12.52 1.37
CA ASN A 176 32.52 11.32 1.96
C ASN A 176 33.35 10.54 0.94
N ALA A 177 32.86 10.43 -0.31
CA ALA A 177 33.62 9.79 -1.38
C ALA A 177 34.93 10.54 -1.69
N LEU A 178 34.90 11.87 -1.76
CA LEU A 178 36.08 12.68 -1.96
C LEU A 178 37.10 12.55 -0.80
N GLN A 179 36.61 12.56 0.45
CA GLN A 179 37.44 12.39 1.62
C GLN A 179 38.17 11.04 1.64
N ASN A 180 37.48 9.97 1.18
CA ASN A 180 38.05 8.64 1.09
C ASN A 180 39.06 8.48 -0.06
N THR A 181 38.94 9.29 -1.11
CA THR A 181 39.87 9.28 -2.26
C THR A 181 41.13 10.08 -1.97
N MET A 182 41.08 10.99 -0.97
CA MET A 182 42.22 11.84 -0.57
C MET A 182 43.03 11.25 0.59
N LYS A 183 42.65 10.11 1.13
CA LYS A 183 43.40 9.30 2.08
C LYS A 183 44.20 8.21 1.37
#